data_5aece8c4efdcada05667eead546a6311
#
_entry.id   5aece8c4efdcada05667eead546a6311
#
_cell.length_a   1.000
_cell.length_b   1.000
_cell.length_c   1.000
_cell.angle_alpha   90.00
_cell.angle_beta   90.00
_cell.angle_gamma   90.00
#
_symmetry.space_group_name_H-M   'P 1'
#
loop_
_entity.id
_entity.type
_entity.pdbx_description
1 polymer ?
#
loop_
_entity_poly.entity_id
_entity_poly.type
_entity_poly.pdbx_seq_one_letter_code
_entity_poly.pdbx_strand_id
1 'polypeptide(L)'
;MGGILVDLDAAVFARPECYATPIDNKLQIAAHAYSDQVLEAAQQKKATPKFERAKSMTFDGRRIVYISGTAAIRGEESLVGVGLGRQLHITMENIDQLIGKAKLKMLRVYLKEKSFYEEARELLEGYNLNIPISYMWADVCRDELLIEIEGIAIE
;
A
#
# COMPACT_ATOMS: atom_id res chain seq x y z
N MET A 1 -23.62 9.94 10.85
CA MET A 1 -23.15 10.17 9.47
C MET A 1 -21.65 9.90 9.45
N GLY A 2 -21.21 8.90 8.70
CA GLY A 2 -19.78 8.66 8.47
C GLY A 2 -19.28 9.67 7.43
N GLY A 3 -18.19 10.38 7.74
CA GLY A 3 -17.49 11.21 6.76
C GLY A 3 -16.55 10.36 5.92
N ILE A 4 -16.39 10.70 4.65
CA ILE A 4 -15.35 10.12 3.80
C ILE A 4 -14.09 10.99 4.01
N LEU A 5 -13.02 10.38 4.49
CA LEU A 5 -11.70 11.00 4.50
C LEU A 5 -11.03 10.70 3.16
N VAL A 6 -10.67 11.74 2.42
CA VAL A 6 -9.86 11.62 1.21
C VAL A 6 -8.50 12.19 1.51
N ASP A 7 -7.47 11.36 1.38
CA ASP A 7 -6.07 11.78 1.41
C ASP A 7 -5.53 11.77 -0.03
N LEU A 8 -4.94 12.86 -0.46
CA LEU A 8 -4.46 13.05 -1.82
C LEU A 8 -3.08 13.67 -1.83
N ASP A 9 -2.10 12.90 -2.28
CA ASP A 9 -0.80 13.43 -2.68
C ASP A 9 -0.81 13.73 -4.18
N ALA A 10 -0.53 14.95 -4.55
CA ALA A 10 -0.48 15.38 -5.93
C ALA A 10 0.83 16.10 -6.26
N ALA A 11 1.40 15.78 -7.43
CA ALA A 11 2.52 16.50 -7.98
C ALA A 11 2.18 16.98 -9.40
N VAL A 12 2.42 18.28 -9.66
CA VAL A 12 2.16 18.89 -10.96
C VAL A 12 3.48 19.32 -11.57
N PHE A 13 3.74 18.90 -12.81
CA PHE A 13 4.97 19.15 -13.53
C PHE A 13 4.70 20.02 -14.77
N ALA A 14 5.56 21.00 -14.95
CA ALA A 14 5.55 21.85 -16.16
C ALA A 14 6.32 21.21 -17.34
N ARG A 15 7.07 20.13 -17.10
CA ARG A 15 7.94 19.49 -18.10
C ARG A 15 7.64 17.99 -18.23
N PRO A 16 7.60 17.46 -19.47
CA PRO A 16 7.30 16.04 -19.72
C PRO A 16 8.27 15.06 -19.05
N GLU A 17 9.53 15.42 -18.89
CA GLU A 17 10.58 14.60 -18.27
C GLU A 17 10.38 14.35 -16.76
N CYS A 18 9.44 15.04 -16.16
CA CYS A 18 9.12 14.90 -14.73
C CYS A 18 7.97 13.92 -14.46
N TYR A 19 7.51 13.15 -15.43
CA TYR A 19 6.42 12.20 -15.23
C TYR A 19 6.78 11.09 -14.25
N ALA A 20 5.79 10.71 -13.42
CA ALA A 20 5.94 9.58 -12.53
C ALA A 20 5.92 8.27 -13.32
N THR A 21 6.84 7.37 -12.99
CA THR A 21 6.95 6.04 -13.62
C THR A 21 6.30 4.99 -12.73
N PRO A 22 5.37 4.18 -13.25
CA PRO A 22 4.80 3.05 -12.52
C PRO A 22 5.89 2.05 -12.08
N ILE A 23 5.67 1.42 -10.93
CA ILE A 23 6.53 0.35 -10.41
C ILE A 23 5.66 -0.89 -10.20
N ASP A 24 6.02 -1.98 -10.89
CA ASP A 24 5.39 -3.28 -10.72
C ASP A 24 5.96 -4.01 -9.49
N ASN A 25 5.10 -4.80 -8.86
CA ASN A 25 5.48 -5.67 -7.77
C ASN A 25 5.65 -7.11 -8.27
N LYS A 26 6.83 -7.70 -8.05
CA LYS A 26 7.08 -9.09 -8.46
C LYS A 26 6.26 -10.14 -7.69
N LEU A 27 5.73 -9.77 -6.53
CA LEU A 27 4.95 -10.63 -5.65
C LEU A 27 3.43 -10.47 -5.85
N GLN A 28 3.01 -9.46 -6.63
CA GLN A 28 1.60 -9.13 -6.84
C GLN A 28 1.33 -8.89 -8.32
N ILE A 29 0.16 -9.32 -8.78
CA ILE A 29 -0.33 -8.97 -10.12
C ILE A 29 -0.75 -7.50 -10.13
N ALA A 30 -0.51 -6.81 -11.23
CA ALA A 30 -0.98 -5.44 -11.43
C ALA A 30 -2.51 -5.38 -11.26
N ALA A 31 -3.01 -4.36 -10.55
CA ALA A 31 -4.43 -4.30 -10.20
C ALA A 31 -5.37 -4.31 -11.41
N HIS A 32 -4.94 -3.69 -12.50
CA HIS A 32 -5.70 -3.67 -13.76
C HIS A 32 -5.71 -5.01 -14.52
N ALA A 33 -4.95 -6.00 -14.08
CA ALA A 33 -4.85 -7.34 -14.65
C ALA A 33 -5.47 -8.45 -13.76
N TYR A 34 -6.24 -8.08 -12.74
CA TYR A 34 -6.96 -9.04 -11.89
C TYR A 34 -7.93 -9.89 -12.70
N SER A 35 -8.02 -11.17 -12.35
CA SER A 35 -8.96 -12.11 -12.95
C SER A 35 -10.42 -11.81 -12.58
N ASP A 36 -11.35 -12.25 -13.41
CA ASP A 36 -12.79 -12.12 -13.15
C ASP A 36 -13.18 -12.78 -11.82
N GLN A 37 -12.55 -13.89 -11.46
CA GLN A 37 -12.82 -14.59 -10.20
C GLN A 37 -12.53 -13.72 -8.97
N VAL A 38 -11.43 -12.98 -8.96
CA VAL A 38 -11.07 -12.07 -7.86
C VAL A 38 -11.99 -10.85 -7.84
N LEU A 39 -12.34 -10.32 -9.01
CA LEU A 39 -13.24 -9.17 -9.12
C LEU A 39 -14.67 -9.50 -8.65
N GLU A 40 -15.16 -10.70 -8.93
CA GLU A 40 -16.46 -11.16 -8.45
C GLU A 40 -16.47 -11.36 -6.93
N ALA A 41 -15.43 -11.98 -6.37
CA ALA A 41 -15.28 -12.18 -4.92
C ALA A 41 -15.23 -10.85 -4.15
N ALA A 42 -14.60 -9.83 -4.72
CA ALA A 42 -14.52 -8.49 -4.13
C ALA A 42 -15.78 -7.64 -4.35
N GLN A 43 -16.87 -8.21 -4.87
CA GLN A 43 -18.11 -7.50 -5.24
C GLN A 43 -17.89 -6.31 -6.19
N GLN A 44 -16.75 -6.20 -6.80
CA GLN A 44 -16.40 -5.17 -7.76
C GLN A 44 -16.93 -5.59 -9.13
N LYS A 45 -18.15 -5.18 -9.43
CA LYS A 45 -18.85 -5.47 -10.68
C LYS A 45 -17.96 -5.16 -11.90
N LYS A 46 -17.28 -6.18 -12.45
CA LYS A 46 -16.69 -6.23 -13.79
C LYS A 46 -15.67 -5.14 -14.20
N ALA A 47 -15.18 -4.31 -13.30
CA ALA A 47 -14.15 -3.32 -13.63
C ALA A 47 -12.90 -3.56 -12.78
N THR A 48 -11.77 -3.75 -13.44
CA THR A 48 -10.47 -3.84 -12.75
C THR A 48 -10.15 -2.53 -12.03
N PRO A 49 -9.56 -2.58 -10.83
CA PRO A 49 -9.08 -1.38 -10.16
C PRO A 49 -8.07 -0.64 -11.04
N LYS A 50 -8.13 0.68 -11.05
CA LYS A 50 -7.24 1.53 -11.84
C LYS A 50 -6.25 2.26 -10.96
N PHE A 51 -5.31 1.53 -10.38
CA PHE A 51 -4.21 2.12 -9.63
C PHE A 51 -2.90 1.38 -9.91
N GLU A 52 -1.80 2.05 -9.71
CA GLU A 52 -0.46 1.46 -9.73
C GLU A 52 -0.04 1.05 -8.33
N ARG A 53 0.74 -0.03 -8.19
CA ARG A 53 1.27 -0.49 -6.90
C ARG A 53 2.18 0.55 -6.24
N ALA A 54 2.97 1.22 -7.05
CA ALA A 54 3.73 2.39 -6.68
C ALA A 54 4.06 3.21 -7.93
N LYS A 55 4.45 4.47 -7.72
CA LYS A 55 5.05 5.32 -8.76
C LYS A 55 6.32 5.96 -8.24
N SER A 56 7.31 6.09 -9.10
CA SER A 56 8.50 6.86 -8.79
C SER A 56 8.63 8.08 -9.67
N MET A 57 9.20 9.13 -9.10
CA MET A 57 9.62 10.32 -9.81
C MET A 57 11.02 10.70 -9.38
N THR A 58 11.74 11.40 -10.25
CA THR A 58 13.01 12.02 -9.87
C THR A 58 12.82 13.53 -9.77
N PHE A 59 13.16 14.07 -8.62
CA PHE A 59 13.10 15.49 -8.35
C PHE A 59 14.38 15.92 -7.65
N ASP A 60 15.04 16.93 -8.17
CA ASP A 60 16.31 17.47 -7.65
C ASP A 60 17.37 16.39 -7.38
N GLY A 61 17.51 15.47 -8.36
CA GLY A 61 18.48 14.36 -8.30
C GLY A 61 18.13 13.24 -7.33
N ARG A 62 16.98 13.28 -6.66
CA ARG A 62 16.48 12.26 -5.73
C ARG A 62 15.33 11.49 -6.37
N ARG A 63 15.37 10.18 -6.27
CA ARG A 63 14.25 9.33 -6.65
C ARG A 63 13.30 9.20 -5.46
N ILE A 64 12.06 9.64 -5.65
CA ILE A 64 10.97 9.52 -4.67
C ILE A 64 10.04 8.41 -5.15
N VAL A 65 9.70 7.48 -4.27
CA VAL A 65 8.75 6.39 -4.52
C VAL A 65 7.52 6.63 -3.68
N TYR A 66 6.38 6.79 -4.33
CA TYR A 66 5.05 6.83 -3.71
C TYR A 66 4.45 5.43 -3.77
N ILE A 67 4.19 4.86 -2.62
CA ILE A 67 3.66 3.52 -2.44
C ILE A 67 2.17 3.65 -2.21
N SER A 68 1.36 3.07 -3.11
CA SER A 68 -0.09 3.00 -2.94
C SER A 68 -0.47 2.04 -1.82
N GLY A 69 -1.72 2.09 -1.37
CA GLY A 69 -2.26 1.15 -0.40
C GLY A 69 -1.87 -0.30 -0.75
N THR A 70 -1.10 -0.90 0.13
CA THR A 70 -0.52 -2.23 -0.02
C THR A 70 -0.98 -3.09 1.13
N ALA A 71 -1.42 -4.31 0.84
CA ALA A 71 -1.94 -5.25 1.81
C ALA A 71 -1.36 -6.66 1.61
N ALA A 72 -1.81 -7.63 2.43
CA ALA A 72 -1.35 -9.01 2.39
C ALA A 72 -1.92 -9.77 1.19
N ILE A 73 -1.43 -9.45 0.00
CA ILE A 73 -1.82 -10.06 -1.28
C ILE A 73 -0.60 -10.71 -1.91
N ARG A 74 -0.79 -11.93 -2.44
CA ARG A 74 0.17 -12.65 -3.28
C ARG A 74 -0.48 -12.97 -4.62
N GLY A 75 0.20 -12.63 -5.72
CA GLY A 75 -0.47 -12.65 -7.00
C GLY A 75 -1.64 -11.67 -6.98
N GLU A 76 -2.85 -12.19 -7.05
CA GLU A 76 -4.10 -11.44 -6.92
C GLU A 76 -4.93 -11.83 -5.68
N GLU A 77 -4.50 -12.83 -4.92
CA GLU A 77 -5.24 -13.42 -3.82
C GLU A 77 -4.85 -12.82 -2.47
N SER A 78 -5.84 -12.51 -1.64
CA SER A 78 -5.64 -12.09 -0.25
C SER A 78 -5.23 -13.28 0.62
N LEU A 79 -4.33 -13.06 1.57
CA LEU A 79 -4.03 -14.07 2.58
C LEU A 79 -5.06 -14.00 3.70
N VAL A 80 -5.93 -14.99 3.75
CA VAL A 80 -7.04 -15.08 4.72
C VAL A 80 -6.69 -15.96 5.91
N GLY A 81 -7.27 -15.66 7.08
CA GLY A 81 -7.18 -16.49 8.29
C GLY A 81 -5.80 -16.58 8.94
N VAL A 82 -4.86 -15.70 8.56
CA VAL A 82 -3.47 -15.76 9.04
C VAL A 82 -3.17 -14.78 10.19
N GLY A 83 -4.15 -13.97 10.59
CA GLY A 83 -4.00 -12.96 11.65
C GLY A 83 -3.23 -11.71 11.22
N LEU A 84 -3.31 -10.65 12.07
CA LEU A 84 -2.75 -9.33 11.78
C LEU A 84 -1.24 -9.38 11.58
N GLY A 85 -0.50 -10.03 12.47
CA GLY A 85 0.97 -10.08 12.40
C GLY A 85 1.48 -10.68 11.09
N ARG A 86 0.86 -11.75 10.60
CA ARG A 86 1.25 -12.35 9.32
C ARG A 86 0.86 -11.47 8.15
N GLN A 87 -0.33 -10.85 8.18
CA GLN A 87 -0.73 -9.91 7.15
C GLN A 87 0.20 -8.69 7.09
N LEU A 88 0.56 -8.11 8.23
CA LEU A 88 1.51 -7.01 8.30
C LEU A 88 2.86 -7.40 7.70
N HIS A 89 3.40 -8.55 8.08
CA HIS A 89 4.67 -9.04 7.54
C HIS A 89 4.66 -9.15 6.01
N ILE A 90 3.64 -9.78 5.44
CA ILE A 90 3.46 -9.91 3.98
C ILE A 90 3.32 -8.54 3.30
N THR A 91 2.61 -7.60 3.95
CA THR A 91 2.46 -6.23 3.46
C THR A 91 3.82 -5.53 3.39
N MET A 92 4.65 -5.66 4.41
CA MET A 92 5.99 -5.09 4.42
C MET A 92 6.91 -5.73 3.37
N GLU A 93 6.83 -7.05 3.15
CA GLU A 93 7.55 -7.71 2.05
C GLU A 93 7.13 -7.16 0.67
N ASN A 94 5.83 -6.90 0.47
CA ASN A 94 5.34 -6.27 -0.75
C ASN A 94 5.90 -4.86 -0.93
N ILE A 95 5.96 -4.08 0.14
CA ILE A 95 6.54 -2.73 0.14
C ILE A 95 8.03 -2.77 -0.19
N ASP A 96 8.79 -3.69 0.41
CA ASP A 96 10.22 -3.84 0.14
C ASP A 96 10.51 -4.12 -1.34
N GLN A 97 9.66 -4.92 -2.01
CA GLN A 97 9.78 -5.14 -3.46
C GLN A 97 9.56 -3.88 -4.29
N LEU A 98 8.65 -3.00 -3.86
CA LEU A 98 8.33 -1.76 -4.57
C LEU A 98 9.42 -0.70 -4.41
N ILE A 99 9.98 -0.56 -3.22
CA ILE A 99 10.96 0.49 -2.94
C ILE A 99 12.37 0.15 -3.44
N GLY A 100 12.73 -1.13 -3.49
CA GLY A 100 14.06 -1.58 -3.90
C GLY A 100 15.16 -1.04 -2.99
N LYS A 101 16.02 -0.15 -3.51
CA LYS A 101 17.12 0.47 -2.74
C LYS A 101 16.68 1.71 -1.95
N ALA A 102 15.51 2.27 -2.26
CA ALA A 102 15.01 3.45 -1.57
C ALA A 102 14.70 3.12 -0.09
N LYS A 103 14.81 4.13 0.77
CA LYS A 103 14.54 3.99 2.20
C LYS A 103 13.22 4.63 2.54
N LEU A 104 12.39 3.92 3.28
CA LEU A 104 11.13 4.46 3.82
C LEU A 104 11.39 5.75 4.59
N LYS A 105 10.49 6.73 4.41
CA LYS A 105 10.52 8.04 5.06
C LYS A 105 9.28 8.32 5.89
N MET A 106 8.17 7.73 5.53
CA MET A 106 6.93 7.76 6.29
C MET A 106 6.01 6.60 5.91
N LEU A 107 5.14 6.20 6.81
CA LEU A 107 4.06 5.25 6.57
C LEU A 107 2.73 5.81 7.07
N ARG A 108 1.65 5.46 6.35
CA ARG A 108 0.27 5.57 6.80
C ARG A 108 -0.30 4.16 6.87
N VAL A 109 -0.79 3.80 8.03
CA VAL A 109 -1.28 2.46 8.36
C VAL A 109 -2.78 2.53 8.59
N TYR A 110 -3.54 1.82 7.78
CA TYR A 110 -4.98 1.71 7.86
C TYR A 110 -5.32 0.37 8.51
N LEU A 111 -6.03 0.43 9.63
CA LEU A 111 -6.46 -0.74 10.41
C LEU A 111 -7.95 -0.92 10.26
N LYS A 112 -8.38 -2.12 9.92
CA LYS A 112 -9.81 -2.45 9.78
C LYS A 112 -10.57 -2.30 11.10
N GLU A 113 -9.92 -2.61 12.22
CA GLU A 113 -10.48 -2.49 13.55
C GLU A 113 -9.56 -1.70 14.48
N LYS A 114 -10.15 -0.90 15.36
CA LYS A 114 -9.40 -0.13 16.36
C LYS A 114 -8.61 -1.00 17.32
N SER A 115 -9.11 -2.20 17.60
CA SER A 115 -8.49 -3.19 18.48
C SER A 115 -7.11 -3.66 17.99
N PHE A 116 -6.82 -3.52 16.70
CA PHE A 116 -5.54 -3.93 16.10
C PHE A 116 -4.41 -2.91 16.34
N TYR A 117 -4.70 -1.74 16.89
CA TYR A 117 -3.72 -0.65 17.01
C TYR A 117 -2.47 -1.03 17.78
N GLU A 118 -2.62 -1.55 19.01
CA GLU A 118 -1.46 -1.86 19.86
C GLU A 118 -0.60 -2.96 19.24
N GLU A 119 -1.22 -4.04 18.72
CA GLU A 119 -0.49 -5.11 18.05
C GLU A 119 0.25 -4.60 16.80
N ALA A 120 -0.40 -3.80 15.96
CA ALA A 120 0.23 -3.24 14.76
C ALA A 120 1.39 -2.31 15.10
N ARG A 121 1.25 -1.48 16.14
CA ARG A 121 2.29 -0.57 16.63
C ARG A 121 3.52 -1.34 17.10
N GLU A 122 3.34 -2.33 17.98
CA GLU A 122 4.43 -3.16 18.51
C GLU A 122 5.17 -3.92 17.38
N LEU A 123 4.42 -4.49 16.44
CA LEU A 123 5.00 -5.19 15.29
C LEU A 123 5.82 -4.24 14.41
N LEU A 124 5.33 -3.03 14.13
CA LEU A 124 6.05 -2.05 13.31
C LEU A 124 7.27 -1.47 14.03
N GLU A 125 7.21 -1.29 15.34
CA GLU A 125 8.38 -0.93 16.15
C GLU A 125 9.50 -1.96 15.99
N GLY A 126 9.16 -3.25 15.90
CA GLY A 126 10.12 -4.34 15.66
C GLY A 126 10.91 -4.22 14.35
N TYR A 127 10.41 -3.50 13.34
CA TYR A 127 11.15 -3.22 12.11
C TYR A 127 12.24 -2.14 12.27
N ASN A 128 12.27 -1.41 13.39
CA ASN A 128 13.26 -0.35 13.67
C ASN A 128 13.38 0.71 12.57
N LEU A 129 12.27 1.07 11.94
CA LEU A 129 12.25 1.98 10.78
C LEU A 129 12.69 3.41 11.13
N ASN A 130 12.47 3.83 12.38
CA ASN A 130 12.79 5.18 12.90
C ASN A 130 12.28 6.31 11.97
N ILE A 131 11.02 6.19 11.54
CA ILE A 131 10.30 7.12 10.67
C ILE A 131 8.95 7.48 11.26
N PRO A 132 8.32 8.59 10.87
CA PRO A 132 6.94 8.89 11.21
C PRO A 132 5.99 7.79 10.70
N ILE A 133 5.09 7.32 11.57
CA ILE A 133 4.03 6.37 11.23
C ILE A 133 2.72 6.93 11.77
N SER A 134 1.75 7.11 10.88
CA SER A 134 0.39 7.50 11.25
C SER A 134 -0.52 6.28 11.19
N TYR A 135 -1.37 6.12 12.19
CA TYR A 135 -2.34 5.03 12.27
C TYR A 135 -3.75 5.59 12.13
N MET A 136 -4.54 4.95 11.29
CA MET A 136 -5.92 5.33 11.01
C MET A 136 -6.83 4.11 11.09
N TRP A 137 -8.02 4.32 11.59
CA TRP A 137 -9.07 3.34 11.51
C TRP A 137 -9.89 3.63 10.24
N ALA A 138 -9.89 2.70 9.31
CA ALA A 138 -10.60 2.84 8.06
C ALA A 138 -10.98 1.46 7.51
N ASP A 139 -11.99 1.45 6.69
CA ASP A 139 -12.33 0.26 5.92
C ASP A 139 -11.25 0.01 4.84
N VAL A 140 -10.99 -1.25 4.55
CA VAL A 140 -10.05 -1.69 3.53
C VAL A 140 -10.78 -2.36 2.38
N CYS A 141 -10.15 -2.38 1.21
CA CYS A 141 -10.83 -2.72 -0.05
C CYS A 141 -11.36 -4.17 -0.14
N ARG A 142 -10.95 -5.06 0.76
CA ARG A 142 -11.43 -6.45 0.85
C ARG A 142 -11.69 -6.83 2.29
N ASP A 143 -12.79 -7.54 2.53
CA ASP A 143 -13.27 -7.86 3.87
C ASP A 143 -12.31 -8.69 4.72
N GLU A 144 -11.50 -9.54 4.10
CA GLU A 144 -10.53 -10.40 4.76
C GLU A 144 -9.21 -9.72 5.11
N LEU A 145 -8.95 -8.51 4.60
CA LEU A 145 -7.75 -7.74 4.91
C LEU A 145 -7.94 -6.97 6.22
N LEU A 146 -6.97 -7.07 7.11
CA LEU A 146 -6.99 -6.45 8.44
C LEU A 146 -6.18 -5.16 8.49
N ILE A 147 -5.25 -5.00 7.55
CA ILE A 147 -4.31 -3.89 7.49
C ILE A 147 -3.97 -3.54 6.04
N GLU A 148 -3.84 -2.26 5.78
CA GLU A 148 -3.31 -1.71 4.54
C GLU A 148 -2.28 -0.63 4.88
N ILE A 149 -1.19 -0.55 4.12
CA ILE A 149 -0.10 0.40 4.37
C ILE A 149 0.25 1.10 3.08
N GLU A 150 0.35 2.42 3.14
CA GLU A 150 0.93 3.26 2.10
C GLU A 150 2.12 4.06 2.64
N GLY A 151 2.92 4.63 1.78
CA GLY A 151 4.09 5.35 2.25
C GLY A 151 4.90 6.05 1.17
N ILE A 152 5.97 6.68 1.64
CA ILE A 152 6.96 7.34 0.79
C ILE A 152 8.34 6.78 1.11
N ALA A 153 9.10 6.47 0.05
CA ALA A 153 10.51 6.11 0.17
C ALA A 153 11.35 7.02 -0.73
N ILE A 154 12.62 7.24 -0.35
CA ILE A 154 13.56 8.12 -1.07
C ILE A 154 14.90 7.39 -1.22
N GLU A 155 15.44 7.48 -2.45
CA GLU A 155 16.78 7.04 -2.82
C GLU A 155 17.68 8.23 -3.09
#